data_7c06409346764feb1200aa04fe1d268c
#
_entry.id   7c06409346764feb1200aa04fe1d268c
#
_cell.length_a   1.000
_cell.length_b   1.000
_cell.length_c   1.000
_cell.angle_alpha   90.00
_cell.angle_beta   90.00
_cell.angle_gamma   90.00
#
_symmetry.space_group_name_H-M   'P 1'
#
loop_
_entity.id
_entity.type
_entity.pdbx_description
1 polymer ?
#
loop_
_entity_poly.entity_id
_entity_poly.type
_entity_poly.pdbx_seq_one_letter_code
_entity_poly.pdbx_strand_id
1 'polypeptide(L)'
;MSPTARDRAVESSGLDRAAAILGAFDAAHRELTLSALVARCGLPRSTTHRTADRMIRLGWLDKPQGLYRIGNRLFEIGSLAPIRLELREAVLPYLQDLHSATRTTVQLGVLEGAQILVVEKITGHRPMPMLSQVGGIVPAYCSALGRAILAYSETATIDAVLDAGMPPRNPRTLTTKEAVIRELTAVPARGWAVEREEGNIGVSCVAAPIFGPSGEVAAALSVTGPTALVRADRAGPAVRLAAAAASRAYSTRR
;
A
#
# COMPACT_ATOMS: atom_id res chain seq x y z
N MET A 1 35.69 13.88 -2.74
CA MET A 1 35.97 12.47 -2.37
C MET A 1 34.67 11.89 -1.81
N SER A 2 34.00 11.05 -2.58
CA SER A 2 32.77 10.39 -2.11
C SER A 2 33.15 9.22 -1.20
N PRO A 3 32.44 9.03 -0.06
CA PRO A 3 32.73 7.93 0.86
C PRO A 3 32.49 6.58 0.15
N THR A 4 33.42 5.66 0.36
CA THR A 4 33.38 4.33 -0.23
C THR A 4 32.28 3.47 0.41
N ALA A 5 31.81 2.43 -0.31
CA ALA A 5 30.79 1.49 0.18
C ALA A 5 31.18 0.79 1.52
N ARG A 6 32.48 0.81 1.88
CA ARG A 6 33.00 0.30 3.14
C ARG A 6 32.69 1.22 4.34
N ASP A 7 32.60 2.53 4.11
CA ASP A 7 32.34 3.50 5.18
C ASP A 7 30.86 3.52 5.62
N ARG A 8 29.93 3.08 4.76
CA ARG A 8 28.50 2.91 5.12
C ARG A 8 28.20 1.67 5.97
N ALA A 9 29.11 0.72 6.03
CA ALA A 9 28.94 -0.52 6.80
C ALA A 9 29.31 -0.39 8.29
N VAL A 10 29.90 0.72 8.69
CA VAL A 10 30.51 0.87 10.04
C VAL A 10 29.56 1.48 11.08
N GLU A 11 28.47 2.11 10.67
CA GLU A 11 27.57 2.83 11.61
C GLU A 11 26.11 2.34 11.63
N SER A 12 25.77 1.19 11.07
CA SER A 12 24.38 0.71 11.21
C SER A 12 24.14 0.22 12.65
N SER A 13 23.22 0.87 13.35
CA SER A 13 22.79 0.48 14.68
C SER A 13 22.19 -0.93 14.70
N GLY A 14 22.01 -1.52 15.89
CA GLY A 14 21.29 -2.79 16.02
C GLY A 14 19.86 -2.71 15.46
N LEU A 15 19.23 -1.54 15.58
CA LEU A 15 17.88 -1.27 15.03
C LEU A 15 17.88 -1.19 13.52
N ASP A 16 18.87 -0.53 12.90
CA ASP A 16 18.97 -0.44 11.44
C ASP A 16 19.13 -1.82 10.81
N ARG A 17 19.95 -2.67 11.43
CA ARG A 17 20.13 -4.06 10.98
C ARG A 17 18.86 -4.88 11.11
N ALA A 18 18.13 -4.71 12.22
CA ALA A 18 16.84 -5.38 12.40
C ALA A 18 15.82 -4.89 11.37
N ALA A 19 15.72 -3.59 11.13
CA ALA A 19 14.87 -2.99 10.12
C ALA A 19 15.20 -3.50 8.70
N ALA A 20 16.50 -3.57 8.34
CA ALA A 20 16.93 -4.12 7.06
C ALA A 20 16.53 -5.60 6.88
N ILE A 21 16.63 -6.41 7.94
CA ILE A 21 16.21 -7.82 7.93
C ILE A 21 14.68 -7.93 7.78
N LEU A 22 13.90 -7.12 8.51
CA LEU A 22 12.43 -7.11 8.37
C LEU A 22 12.00 -6.65 6.98
N GLY A 23 12.67 -5.64 6.43
CA GLY A 23 12.43 -5.15 5.07
C GLY A 23 12.79 -6.14 3.95
N ALA A 24 13.46 -7.25 4.27
CA ALA A 24 13.73 -8.31 3.31
C ALA A 24 12.48 -9.17 3.01
N PHE A 25 11.46 -9.13 3.84
CA PHE A 25 10.20 -9.88 3.66
C PHE A 25 9.17 -9.03 2.92
N ASP A 26 8.40 -9.67 2.05
CA ASP A 26 7.27 -9.09 1.34
C ASP A 26 6.20 -10.16 1.03
N ALA A 27 5.14 -9.78 0.31
CA ALA A 27 4.04 -10.69 -0.04
C ALA A 27 4.49 -11.93 -0.83
N ALA A 28 5.50 -11.78 -1.69
CA ALA A 28 6.05 -12.85 -2.52
C ALA A 28 7.15 -13.66 -1.79
N HIS A 29 7.72 -13.09 -0.73
CA HIS A 29 8.87 -13.64 -0.01
C HIS A 29 8.58 -13.70 1.49
N ARG A 30 7.59 -14.50 1.87
CA ARG A 30 7.17 -14.69 3.27
C ARG A 30 8.08 -15.59 4.06
N GLU A 31 8.79 -16.48 3.37
CA GLU A 31 9.76 -17.42 3.93
C GLU A 31 11.07 -17.31 3.12
N LEU A 32 12.18 -17.17 3.84
CA LEU A 32 13.49 -16.95 3.23
C LEU A 32 14.53 -17.91 3.82
N THR A 33 15.38 -18.49 2.96
CA THR A 33 16.63 -19.10 3.41
C THR A 33 17.60 -18.03 3.91
N LEU A 34 18.61 -18.40 4.68
CA LEU A 34 19.66 -17.44 5.10
C LEU A 34 20.31 -16.73 3.89
N SER A 35 20.56 -17.46 2.82
CA SER A 35 21.20 -16.88 1.61
C SER A 35 20.29 -15.85 0.93
N ALA A 36 18.99 -16.13 0.82
CA ALA A 36 18.02 -15.19 0.28
C ALA A 36 17.86 -13.96 1.20
N LEU A 37 17.83 -14.16 2.52
CA LEU A 37 17.76 -13.08 3.49
C LEU A 37 18.98 -12.15 3.38
N VAL A 38 20.18 -12.71 3.28
CA VAL A 38 21.44 -11.96 3.08
C VAL A 38 21.38 -11.14 1.78
N ALA A 39 20.98 -11.77 0.68
CA ALA A 39 20.91 -11.09 -0.62
C ALA A 39 19.91 -9.91 -0.61
N ARG A 40 18.81 -10.04 0.12
CA ARG A 40 17.75 -9.03 0.17
C ARG A 40 18.02 -7.91 1.19
N CYS A 41 18.56 -8.23 2.37
CA CYS A 41 18.85 -7.20 3.39
C CYS A 41 20.16 -6.44 3.15
N GLY A 42 21.05 -6.93 2.29
CA GLY A 42 22.30 -6.28 1.95
C GLY A 42 23.36 -6.29 3.06
N LEU A 43 23.14 -7.03 4.15
CA LEU A 43 24.07 -7.14 5.28
C LEU A 43 25.04 -8.31 5.10
N PRO A 44 26.27 -8.24 5.68
CA PRO A 44 27.18 -9.38 5.71
C PRO A 44 26.53 -10.63 6.33
N ARG A 45 26.84 -11.81 5.80
CA ARG A 45 26.22 -13.09 6.21
C ARG A 45 26.30 -13.36 7.72
N SER A 46 27.48 -13.09 8.34
CA SER A 46 27.67 -13.28 9.78
C SER A 46 26.82 -12.31 10.60
N THR A 47 26.68 -11.06 10.15
CA THR A 47 25.83 -10.02 10.78
C THR A 47 24.36 -10.40 10.65
N THR A 48 23.90 -10.80 9.45
CA THR A 48 22.53 -11.24 9.20
C THR A 48 22.16 -12.40 10.09
N HIS A 49 22.99 -13.45 10.14
CA HIS A 49 22.74 -14.63 10.97
C HIS A 49 22.62 -14.26 12.45
N ARG A 50 23.61 -13.56 13.01
CA ARG A 50 23.63 -13.17 14.42
C ARG A 50 22.44 -12.25 14.80
N THR A 51 22.08 -11.32 13.91
CA THR A 51 20.94 -10.42 14.16
C THR A 51 19.63 -11.21 14.06
N ALA A 52 19.45 -12.06 13.05
CA ALA A 52 18.28 -12.91 12.90
C ALA A 52 18.09 -13.87 14.08
N ASP A 53 19.16 -14.49 14.59
CA ASP A 53 19.09 -15.34 15.79
C ASP A 53 18.64 -14.55 17.03
N ARG A 54 19.08 -13.31 17.16
CA ARG A 54 18.58 -12.43 18.23
C ARG A 54 17.10 -12.09 18.05
N MET A 55 16.67 -11.83 16.82
CA MET A 55 15.27 -11.57 16.49
C MET A 55 14.38 -12.79 16.74
N ILE A 56 14.89 -14.02 16.50
CA ILE A 56 14.19 -15.25 16.84
C ILE A 56 13.97 -15.34 18.36
N ARG A 57 15.01 -15.08 19.17
CA ARG A 57 14.88 -15.07 20.64
C ARG A 57 13.90 -14.01 21.15
N LEU A 58 13.69 -12.93 20.42
CA LEU A 58 12.70 -11.89 20.73
C LEU A 58 11.29 -12.20 20.20
N GLY A 59 11.12 -13.29 19.44
CA GLY A 59 9.87 -13.65 18.78
C GLY A 59 9.52 -12.76 17.57
N TRP A 60 10.46 -11.96 17.08
CA TRP A 60 10.27 -11.11 15.90
C TRP A 60 10.42 -11.88 14.59
N LEU A 61 11.20 -12.96 14.61
CA LEU A 61 11.30 -13.94 13.55
C LEU A 61 11.04 -15.34 14.11
N ASP A 62 10.58 -16.23 13.23
CA ASP A 62 10.56 -17.69 13.43
C ASP A 62 11.46 -18.35 12.39
N LYS A 63 11.86 -19.62 12.66
CA LYS A 63 12.69 -20.39 11.72
C LYS A 63 12.22 -21.85 11.62
N PRO A 64 10.97 -22.12 11.21
CA PRO A 64 10.52 -23.49 11.00
C PRO A 64 11.26 -24.11 9.83
N GLN A 65 11.70 -25.36 10.00
CA GLN A 65 12.39 -26.13 8.95
C GLN A 65 13.57 -25.40 8.27
N GLY A 66 14.21 -24.47 9.01
CA GLY A 66 15.38 -23.73 8.49
C GLY A 66 15.04 -22.48 7.70
N LEU A 67 13.78 -22.15 7.44
CA LEU A 67 13.33 -20.96 6.74
C LEU A 67 12.96 -19.86 7.74
N TYR A 68 13.48 -18.65 7.49
CA TYR A 68 13.14 -17.46 8.28
C TYR A 68 11.80 -16.91 7.81
N ARG A 69 10.93 -16.54 8.75
CA ARG A 69 9.66 -15.84 8.53
C ARG A 69 9.41 -14.83 9.64
N ILE A 70 8.47 -13.92 9.41
CA ILE A 70 8.02 -12.96 10.44
C ILE A 70 7.38 -13.74 11.60
N GLY A 71 7.82 -13.42 12.83
CA GLY A 71 7.31 -14.05 14.06
C GLY A 71 6.02 -13.39 14.55
N ASN A 72 5.22 -14.16 15.28
CA ASN A 72 3.91 -13.72 15.79
C ASN A 72 4.00 -12.48 16.70
N ARG A 73 5.12 -12.28 17.40
CA ARG A 73 5.30 -11.11 18.27
C ARG A 73 5.20 -9.78 17.53
N LEU A 74 5.65 -9.72 16.28
CA LEU A 74 5.48 -8.51 15.45
C LEU A 74 4.02 -8.28 15.07
N PHE A 75 3.25 -9.35 14.84
CA PHE A 75 1.81 -9.23 14.61
C PHE A 75 1.09 -8.71 15.86
N GLU A 76 1.41 -9.25 17.06
CA GLU A 76 0.84 -8.78 18.33
C GLU A 76 1.12 -7.28 18.54
N ILE A 77 2.37 -6.85 18.37
CA ILE A 77 2.76 -5.44 18.51
C ILE A 77 2.09 -4.59 17.43
N GLY A 78 2.11 -5.04 16.19
CA GLY A 78 1.51 -4.33 15.06
C GLY A 78 0.00 -4.16 15.19
N SER A 79 -0.70 -5.11 15.85
CA SER A 79 -2.14 -5.01 16.11
C SER A 79 -2.52 -3.90 17.09
N LEU A 80 -1.55 -3.41 17.86
CA LEU A 80 -1.72 -2.27 18.77
C LEU A 80 -1.55 -0.91 18.07
N ALA A 81 -1.04 -0.91 16.84
CA ALA A 81 -0.90 0.33 16.09
C ALA A 81 -2.29 0.91 15.79
N PRO A 82 -2.55 2.18 16.15
CA PRO A 82 -3.84 2.83 15.93
C PRO A 82 -4.01 3.20 14.45
N ILE A 83 -3.77 2.23 13.53
CA ILE A 83 -3.88 2.44 12.10
C ILE A 83 -5.35 2.70 11.77
N ARG A 84 -5.81 3.90 12.13
CA ARG A 84 -7.15 4.40 11.80
C ARG A 84 -8.23 3.32 12.03
N LEU A 85 -8.17 2.66 13.20
CA LEU A 85 -9.10 1.59 13.56
C LEU A 85 -10.56 2.07 13.38
N GLU A 86 -10.87 3.28 13.83
CA GLU A 86 -12.18 3.91 13.66
C GLU A 86 -12.57 4.07 12.18
N LEU A 87 -11.62 4.49 11.34
CA LEU A 87 -11.83 4.59 9.89
C LEU A 87 -12.14 3.21 9.28
N ARG A 88 -11.32 2.20 9.61
CA ARG A 88 -11.50 0.84 9.10
C ARG A 88 -12.86 0.27 9.50
N GLU A 89 -13.24 0.40 10.76
CA GLU A 89 -14.53 -0.07 11.26
C GLU A 89 -15.72 0.69 10.63
N ALA A 90 -15.60 2.00 10.43
CA ALA A 90 -16.63 2.80 9.78
C ALA A 90 -16.83 2.42 8.31
N VAL A 91 -15.74 2.08 7.61
CA VAL A 91 -15.73 1.84 6.16
C VAL A 91 -16.01 0.38 5.79
N LEU A 92 -15.72 -0.58 6.68
CA LEU A 92 -15.82 -2.02 6.39
C LEU A 92 -17.19 -2.46 5.82
N PRO A 93 -18.36 -2.02 6.35
CA PRO A 93 -19.66 -2.40 5.78
C PRO A 93 -19.80 -1.99 4.29
N TYR A 94 -19.32 -0.78 3.94
CA TYR A 94 -19.41 -0.27 2.56
C TYR A 94 -18.45 -0.98 1.60
N LEU A 95 -17.31 -1.47 2.11
CA LEU A 95 -16.43 -2.36 1.33
C LEU A 95 -17.12 -3.70 1.07
N GLN A 96 -17.80 -4.28 2.07
CA GLN A 96 -18.54 -5.53 1.93
C GLN A 96 -19.68 -5.41 0.92
N ASP A 97 -20.46 -4.33 0.99
CA ASP A 97 -21.54 -4.06 0.04
C ASP A 97 -21.01 -3.88 -1.39
N LEU A 98 -19.94 -3.09 -1.55
CA LEU A 98 -19.31 -2.85 -2.83
C LEU A 98 -18.69 -4.14 -3.41
N HIS A 99 -18.08 -4.98 -2.57
CA HIS A 99 -17.59 -6.30 -2.96
C HIS A 99 -18.73 -7.21 -3.43
N SER A 100 -19.83 -7.27 -2.67
CA SER A 100 -20.99 -8.08 -2.99
C SER A 100 -21.63 -7.67 -4.31
N ALA A 101 -21.71 -6.37 -4.58
CA ALA A 101 -22.27 -5.81 -5.80
C ALA A 101 -21.36 -6.03 -7.03
N THR A 102 -20.05 -5.93 -6.87
CA THR A 102 -19.10 -5.96 -8.00
C THR A 102 -18.41 -7.30 -8.18
N ARG A 103 -18.34 -8.12 -7.14
CA ARG A 103 -17.59 -9.39 -7.06
C ARG A 103 -16.10 -9.25 -7.42
N THR A 104 -15.60 -8.03 -7.40
CA THR A 104 -14.19 -7.68 -7.62
C THR A 104 -13.44 -7.53 -6.28
N THR A 105 -12.13 -7.39 -6.33
CA THR A 105 -11.37 -7.02 -5.15
C THR A 105 -11.67 -5.57 -4.79
N VAL A 106 -11.99 -5.33 -3.51
CA VAL A 106 -12.16 -3.98 -2.95
C VAL A 106 -11.10 -3.73 -1.90
N GLN A 107 -10.66 -2.49 -1.79
CA GLN A 107 -9.57 -2.11 -0.89
C GLN A 107 -9.83 -0.76 -0.24
N LEU A 108 -9.32 -0.59 0.97
CA LEU A 108 -9.18 0.68 1.66
C LEU A 108 -7.70 1.01 1.77
N GLY A 109 -7.32 2.21 1.37
CA GLY A 109 -5.93 2.69 1.45
C GLY A 109 -5.84 4.07 2.05
N VAL A 110 -4.75 4.33 2.75
CA VAL A 110 -4.38 5.62 3.33
C VAL A 110 -3.03 6.08 2.79
N LEU A 111 -2.82 7.38 2.69
CA LEU A 111 -1.55 7.93 2.23
C LEU A 111 -0.53 7.91 3.39
N GLU A 112 0.63 7.32 3.14
CA GLU A 112 1.80 7.28 4.02
C GLU A 112 3.04 7.70 3.24
N GLY A 113 3.49 8.94 3.43
CA GLY A 113 4.56 9.53 2.60
C GLY A 113 4.17 9.53 1.11
N ALA A 114 4.98 8.92 0.25
CA ALA A 114 4.72 8.83 -1.19
C ALA A 114 3.95 7.54 -1.60
N GLN A 115 3.42 6.79 -0.63
CA GLN A 115 2.83 5.48 -0.86
C GLN A 115 1.44 5.37 -0.24
N ILE A 116 0.68 4.40 -0.72
CA ILE A 116 -0.59 4.00 -0.13
C ILE A 116 -0.36 2.74 0.70
N LEU A 117 -0.64 2.83 2.00
CA LEU A 117 -0.77 1.67 2.87
C LEU A 117 -2.18 1.09 2.70
N VAL A 118 -2.25 -0.18 2.33
CA VAL A 118 -3.53 -0.91 2.22
C VAL A 118 -3.94 -1.37 3.62
N VAL A 119 -4.99 -0.79 4.17
CA VAL A 119 -5.46 -1.08 5.55
C VAL A 119 -6.57 -2.11 5.61
N GLU A 120 -7.31 -2.31 4.49
CA GLU A 120 -8.31 -3.37 4.37
C GLU A 120 -8.41 -3.86 2.92
N LYS A 121 -8.71 -5.16 2.76
CA LYS A 121 -8.87 -5.81 1.45
C LYS A 121 -9.85 -6.96 1.53
N ILE A 122 -10.87 -6.96 0.67
CA ILE A 122 -11.74 -8.10 0.43
C ILE A 122 -11.43 -8.60 -0.99
N THR A 123 -10.93 -9.84 -1.09
CA THR A 123 -10.45 -10.41 -2.34
C THR A 123 -11.63 -10.85 -3.23
N GLY A 124 -11.58 -10.49 -4.51
CA GLY A 124 -12.60 -10.89 -5.49
C GLY A 124 -12.61 -12.40 -5.78
N HIS A 125 -13.67 -12.85 -6.41
CA HIS A 125 -13.87 -14.27 -6.73
C HIS A 125 -12.88 -14.82 -7.77
N ARG A 126 -12.22 -13.97 -8.53
CA ARG A 126 -11.17 -14.35 -9.49
C ARG A 126 -9.82 -13.95 -8.92
N PRO A 127 -9.00 -14.90 -8.47
CA PRO A 127 -7.68 -14.60 -7.97
C PRO A 127 -6.85 -13.98 -9.09
N MET A 128 -6.20 -12.86 -8.78
CA MET A 128 -5.29 -12.17 -9.68
C MET A 128 -3.97 -11.97 -8.94
N PRO A 129 -2.84 -12.03 -9.64
CA PRO A 129 -1.57 -11.64 -9.06
C PRO A 129 -1.61 -10.13 -8.75
N MET A 130 -2.02 -9.78 -7.55
CA MET A 130 -2.05 -8.40 -7.09
C MET A 130 -0.93 -8.17 -6.09
N LEU A 131 -0.18 -7.11 -6.30
CA LEU A 131 0.93 -6.71 -5.42
C LEU A 131 0.42 -6.20 -4.06
N SER A 132 -0.86 -5.80 -3.97
CA SER A 132 -1.44 -5.24 -2.75
C SER A 132 -1.99 -6.33 -1.82
N GLN A 133 -1.60 -6.26 -0.56
CA GLN A 133 -2.17 -7.03 0.56
C GLN A 133 -2.42 -6.07 1.73
N VAL A 134 -3.19 -6.49 2.72
CA VAL A 134 -3.34 -5.73 3.97
C VAL A 134 -1.96 -5.57 4.62
N GLY A 135 -1.62 -4.35 5.01
CA GLY A 135 -0.29 -3.98 5.49
C GLY A 135 0.74 -3.77 4.38
N GLY A 136 0.41 -4.05 3.12
CA GLY A 136 1.27 -3.78 1.97
C GLY A 136 1.17 -2.35 1.48
N ILE A 137 2.20 -1.91 0.77
CA ILE A 137 2.32 -0.56 0.22
C ILE A 137 2.32 -0.58 -1.30
N VAL A 138 1.69 0.43 -1.90
CA VAL A 138 1.72 0.67 -3.35
C VAL A 138 2.04 2.13 -3.64
N PRO A 139 2.77 2.47 -4.72
CA PRO A 139 3.08 3.85 -5.02
C PRO A 139 1.81 4.69 -5.24
N ALA A 140 1.75 5.89 -4.68
CA ALA A 140 0.56 6.74 -4.79
C ALA A 140 0.36 7.27 -6.22
N TYR A 141 1.44 7.65 -6.91
CA TYR A 141 1.37 8.27 -8.25
C TYR A 141 0.75 7.37 -9.33
N CYS A 142 0.90 6.05 -9.25
CA CYS A 142 0.43 5.08 -10.25
C CYS A 142 -0.66 4.14 -9.72
N SER A 143 -1.37 4.53 -8.67
CA SER A 143 -2.50 3.79 -8.14
C SER A 143 -3.77 4.64 -8.13
N ALA A 144 -4.93 4.04 -8.36
CA ALA A 144 -6.21 4.76 -8.29
C ALA A 144 -6.48 5.27 -6.86
N LEU A 145 -6.14 4.50 -5.82
CA LEU A 145 -6.25 4.92 -4.41
C LEU A 145 -5.43 6.19 -4.15
N GLY A 146 -4.16 6.20 -4.61
CA GLY A 146 -3.29 7.35 -4.44
C GLY A 146 -3.80 8.57 -5.16
N ARG A 147 -4.21 8.44 -6.42
CA ARG A 147 -4.77 9.55 -7.19
C ARG A 147 -6.08 10.07 -6.61
N ALA A 148 -6.93 9.19 -6.05
CA ALA A 148 -8.15 9.62 -5.39
C ALA A 148 -7.88 10.48 -4.15
N ILE A 149 -6.81 10.17 -3.39
CA ILE A 149 -6.39 10.97 -2.25
C ILE A 149 -5.69 12.25 -2.71
N LEU A 150 -4.69 12.14 -3.58
CA LEU A 150 -3.88 13.27 -4.04
C LEU A 150 -4.71 14.36 -4.72
N ALA A 151 -5.77 14.00 -5.43
CA ALA A 151 -6.66 14.97 -6.08
C ALA A 151 -7.37 15.94 -5.13
N TYR A 152 -7.38 15.64 -3.83
CA TYR A 152 -7.95 16.47 -2.77
C TYR A 152 -6.92 16.83 -1.69
N SER A 153 -5.66 16.57 -1.94
CA SER A 153 -4.54 16.94 -1.07
C SER A 153 -4.01 18.33 -1.41
N GLU A 154 -3.32 18.93 -0.47
CA GLU A 154 -2.60 20.20 -0.69
C GLU A 154 -1.48 20.01 -1.72
N THR A 155 -1.17 21.09 -2.45
CA THR A 155 -0.10 21.09 -3.48
C THR A 155 1.24 20.59 -2.92
N ALA A 156 1.59 20.98 -1.70
CA ALA A 156 2.82 20.53 -1.04
C ALA A 156 2.88 19.00 -0.88
N THR A 157 1.75 18.36 -0.57
CA THR A 157 1.65 16.89 -0.47
C THR A 157 1.80 16.24 -1.85
N ILE A 158 1.16 16.82 -2.88
CA ILE A 158 1.27 16.32 -4.26
C ILE A 158 2.73 16.40 -4.72
N ASP A 159 3.37 17.56 -4.53
CA ASP A 159 4.77 17.76 -4.91
C ASP A 159 5.70 16.79 -4.18
N ALA A 160 5.54 16.61 -2.87
CA ALA A 160 6.33 15.68 -2.08
C ALA A 160 6.22 14.23 -2.58
N VAL A 161 5.01 13.80 -2.98
CA VAL A 161 4.79 12.46 -3.54
C VAL A 161 5.45 12.30 -4.91
N LEU A 162 5.31 13.30 -5.79
CA LEU A 162 5.86 13.24 -7.16
C LEU A 162 7.39 13.41 -7.17
N ASP A 163 7.95 14.21 -6.25
CA ASP A 163 9.39 14.41 -6.08
C ASP A 163 10.11 13.21 -5.46
N ALA A 164 9.39 12.36 -4.73
CA ALA A 164 9.93 11.09 -4.23
C ALA A 164 10.31 10.11 -5.35
N GLY A 165 9.88 10.39 -6.59
CA GLY A 165 10.21 9.64 -7.80
C GLY A 165 9.03 8.81 -8.32
N MET A 166 9.01 8.67 -9.64
CA MET A 166 7.96 7.95 -10.39
C MET A 166 8.57 6.89 -11.32
N PRO A 167 9.26 5.86 -10.77
CA PRO A 167 9.88 4.83 -11.60
C PRO A 167 8.83 4.03 -12.38
N PRO A 168 9.06 3.71 -13.67
CA PRO A 168 8.12 2.93 -14.46
C PRO A 168 7.99 1.51 -13.88
N ARG A 169 6.78 1.05 -13.67
CA ARG A 169 6.48 -0.34 -13.29
C ARG A 169 6.27 -1.22 -14.52
N ASN A 170 5.76 -0.62 -15.57
CA ASN A 170 5.58 -1.21 -16.90
C ASN A 170 5.44 -0.08 -17.93
N PRO A 171 5.35 -0.37 -19.24
CA PRO A 171 5.28 0.66 -20.29
C PRO A 171 4.05 1.58 -20.23
N ARG A 172 3.01 1.23 -19.45
CA ARG A 172 1.79 2.06 -19.31
C ARG A 172 1.82 2.99 -18.11
N THR A 173 2.79 2.84 -17.22
CA THR A 173 2.93 3.69 -16.04
C THR A 173 3.17 5.14 -16.43
N LEU A 174 2.38 6.07 -15.86
CA LEU A 174 2.63 7.50 -15.99
C LEU A 174 3.86 7.87 -15.16
N THR A 175 4.89 8.43 -15.80
CA THR A 175 6.20 8.70 -15.19
C THR A 175 6.56 10.19 -15.21
N THR A 176 5.67 11.07 -15.68
CA THR A 176 5.89 12.52 -15.66
C THR A 176 4.88 13.23 -14.76
N LYS A 177 5.33 14.29 -14.08
CA LYS A 177 4.48 15.10 -13.18
C LYS A 177 3.25 15.62 -13.92
N GLU A 178 3.43 16.16 -15.12
CA GLU A 178 2.36 16.73 -15.93
C GLU A 178 1.29 15.70 -16.28
N ALA A 179 1.69 14.45 -16.57
CA ALA A 179 0.75 13.37 -16.87
C ALA A 179 -0.06 12.99 -15.64
N VAL A 180 0.59 12.85 -14.48
CA VAL A 180 -0.10 12.53 -13.22
C VAL A 180 -1.02 13.69 -12.81
N ILE A 181 -0.56 14.95 -12.85
CA ILE A 181 -1.36 16.13 -12.50
C ILE A 181 -2.62 16.24 -13.38
N ARG A 182 -2.52 15.96 -14.69
CA ARG A 182 -3.72 15.93 -15.56
C ARG A 182 -4.75 14.91 -15.08
N GLU A 183 -4.32 13.73 -14.64
CA GLU A 183 -5.23 12.73 -14.07
C GLU A 183 -5.85 13.20 -12.74
N LEU A 184 -5.03 13.82 -11.86
CA LEU A 184 -5.53 14.37 -10.59
C LEU A 184 -6.59 15.46 -10.81
N THR A 185 -6.36 16.38 -11.74
CA THR A 185 -7.27 17.48 -12.05
C THR A 185 -8.65 17.01 -12.55
N ALA A 186 -8.70 15.84 -13.19
CA ALA A 186 -9.96 15.27 -13.67
C ALA A 186 -10.80 14.59 -12.58
N VAL A 187 -10.19 14.26 -11.43
CA VAL A 187 -10.89 13.49 -10.36
C VAL A 187 -12.04 14.28 -9.72
N PRO A 188 -11.91 15.56 -9.33
CA PRO A 188 -13.00 16.29 -8.69
C PRO A 188 -14.26 16.37 -9.55
N ALA A 189 -14.13 16.57 -10.86
CA ALA A 189 -15.27 16.67 -11.76
C ALA A 189 -16.04 15.36 -11.91
N ARG A 190 -15.36 14.22 -11.95
CA ARG A 190 -15.99 12.89 -12.08
C ARG A 190 -16.29 12.22 -10.74
N GLY A 191 -15.56 12.57 -9.67
CA GLY A 191 -15.70 12.03 -8.31
C GLY A 191 -14.96 10.71 -8.06
N TRP A 192 -14.11 10.25 -8.99
CA TRP A 192 -13.27 9.05 -8.83
C TRP A 192 -11.98 9.14 -9.65
N ALA A 193 -10.97 8.45 -9.20
CA ALA A 193 -9.71 8.25 -9.93
C ALA A 193 -9.73 6.91 -10.68
N VAL A 194 -8.95 6.82 -11.73
CA VAL A 194 -8.79 5.61 -12.54
C VAL A 194 -7.30 5.28 -12.68
N GLU A 195 -6.98 4.02 -12.61
CA GLU A 195 -5.69 3.45 -12.97
C GLU A 195 -5.94 2.34 -13.99
N ARG A 196 -5.27 2.41 -15.14
CA ARG A 196 -5.43 1.47 -16.25
C ARG A 196 -4.12 0.77 -16.57
N GLU A 197 -3.92 -0.40 -15.95
CA GLU A 197 -2.78 -1.29 -16.24
C GLU A 197 -1.40 -0.66 -15.95
N GLU A 198 -1.34 0.40 -15.13
CA GLU A 198 -0.09 1.09 -14.80
C GLU A 198 0.72 0.35 -13.73
N GLY A 199 0.04 -0.27 -12.76
CA GLY A 199 0.67 -1.12 -11.77
C GLY A 199 0.97 -2.51 -12.31
N ASN A 200 0.00 -3.14 -12.97
CA ASN A 200 0.09 -4.47 -13.56
C ASN A 200 -0.71 -4.51 -14.86
N ILE A 201 -0.11 -5.02 -15.93
CA ILE A 201 -0.79 -5.23 -17.22
C ILE A 201 -2.01 -6.17 -17.02
N GLY A 202 -3.13 -5.83 -17.63
CA GLY A 202 -4.39 -6.57 -17.53
C GLY A 202 -5.22 -6.27 -16.27
N VAL A 203 -4.74 -5.39 -15.38
CA VAL A 203 -5.42 -4.98 -14.15
C VAL A 203 -5.79 -3.51 -14.22
N SER A 204 -7.03 -3.19 -13.89
CA SER A 204 -7.48 -1.80 -13.71
C SER A 204 -8.11 -1.59 -12.35
N CYS A 205 -8.04 -0.35 -11.90
CA CYS A 205 -8.55 0.07 -10.61
C CYS A 205 -9.33 1.38 -10.74
N VAL A 206 -10.44 1.48 -9.99
CA VAL A 206 -11.22 2.71 -9.83
C VAL A 206 -11.38 2.99 -8.35
N ALA A 207 -11.06 4.21 -7.92
CA ALA A 207 -11.09 4.59 -6.52
C ALA A 207 -11.79 5.93 -6.30
N ALA A 208 -12.41 6.11 -5.14
CA ALA A 208 -12.98 7.39 -4.73
C ALA A 208 -12.49 7.78 -3.31
N PRO A 209 -12.36 9.08 -3.04
CA PRO A 209 -11.88 9.59 -1.76
C PRO A 209 -12.90 9.37 -0.64
N ILE A 210 -12.39 9.16 0.56
CA ILE A 210 -13.13 9.17 1.81
C ILE A 210 -12.69 10.40 2.59
N PHE A 211 -13.66 11.22 2.98
CA PHE A 211 -13.40 12.44 3.73
C PHE A 211 -13.61 12.22 5.22
N GLY A 212 -12.77 12.87 6.01
CA GLY A 212 -12.86 12.89 7.46
C GLY A 212 -13.82 13.96 8.00
N PRO A 213 -13.94 14.04 9.34
CA PRO A 213 -14.87 14.96 10.00
C PRO A 213 -14.63 16.44 9.69
N SER A 214 -13.38 16.86 9.46
CA SER A 214 -12.99 18.23 9.13
C SER A 214 -13.06 18.53 7.61
N GLY A 215 -13.54 17.58 6.81
CA GLY A 215 -13.59 17.70 5.34
C GLY A 215 -12.27 17.38 4.63
N GLU A 216 -11.22 17.01 5.36
CA GLU A 216 -9.95 16.54 4.79
C GLU A 216 -10.11 15.18 4.13
N VAL A 217 -9.29 14.90 3.10
CA VAL A 217 -9.22 13.55 2.53
C VAL A 217 -8.46 12.63 3.49
N ALA A 218 -9.15 11.64 4.06
CA ALA A 218 -8.60 10.73 5.06
C ALA A 218 -8.09 9.42 4.47
N ALA A 219 -8.74 8.95 3.38
CA ALA A 219 -8.48 7.66 2.75
C ALA A 219 -9.06 7.61 1.34
N ALA A 220 -8.93 6.46 0.69
CA ALA A 220 -9.72 6.12 -0.49
C ALA A 220 -10.17 4.66 -0.43
N LEU A 221 -11.31 4.35 -1.04
CA LEU A 221 -11.72 2.99 -1.33
C LEU A 221 -11.72 2.71 -2.83
N SER A 222 -11.50 1.45 -3.21
CA SER A 222 -11.40 1.08 -4.62
C SER A 222 -12.03 -0.25 -4.96
N VAL A 223 -12.34 -0.41 -6.24
CA VAL A 223 -12.53 -1.72 -6.90
C VAL A 223 -11.36 -1.98 -7.83
N THR A 224 -10.84 -3.20 -7.81
CA THR A 224 -9.70 -3.64 -8.60
C THR A 224 -9.98 -5.01 -9.19
N GLY A 225 -9.62 -5.20 -10.46
CA GLY A 225 -9.84 -6.46 -11.15
C GLY A 225 -9.32 -6.47 -12.59
N PRO A 226 -9.62 -7.52 -13.36
CA PRO A 226 -9.31 -7.58 -14.79
C PRO A 226 -9.84 -6.34 -15.52
N THR A 227 -9.02 -5.73 -16.38
CA THR A 227 -9.39 -4.53 -17.16
C THR A 227 -10.70 -4.70 -17.93
N ALA A 228 -10.99 -5.92 -18.41
CA ALA A 228 -12.24 -6.22 -19.10
C ALA A 228 -13.49 -6.14 -18.19
N LEU A 229 -13.32 -6.29 -16.88
CA LEU A 229 -14.41 -6.28 -15.90
C LEU A 229 -14.52 -4.94 -15.16
N VAL A 230 -13.38 -4.30 -14.83
CA VAL A 230 -13.34 -3.04 -14.10
C VAL A 230 -13.32 -1.87 -15.08
N ARG A 231 -14.50 -1.53 -15.58
CA ARG A 231 -14.72 -0.40 -16.48
C ARG A 231 -15.07 0.84 -15.65
N ALA A 232 -14.36 1.94 -15.88
CA ALA A 232 -14.49 3.18 -15.10
C ALA A 232 -15.89 3.80 -15.20
N ASP A 233 -16.54 3.70 -16.36
CA ASP A 233 -17.90 4.19 -16.61
C ASP A 233 -18.96 3.45 -15.79
N ARG A 234 -18.73 2.18 -15.48
CA ARG A 234 -19.63 1.34 -14.68
C ARG A 234 -19.25 1.31 -13.20
N ALA A 235 -17.97 1.16 -12.90
CA ALA A 235 -17.48 1.05 -11.53
C ALA A 235 -17.44 2.41 -10.80
N GLY A 236 -17.13 3.49 -11.52
CA GLY A 236 -16.96 4.83 -10.93
C GLY A 236 -18.14 5.32 -10.10
N PRO A 237 -19.38 5.30 -10.62
CA PRO A 237 -20.56 5.72 -9.85
C PRO A 237 -20.76 4.90 -8.57
N ALA A 238 -20.58 3.57 -8.62
CA ALA A 238 -20.74 2.69 -7.48
C ALA A 238 -19.66 2.96 -6.39
N VAL A 239 -18.40 3.09 -6.81
CA VAL A 239 -17.27 3.41 -5.93
C VAL A 239 -17.48 4.77 -5.27
N ARG A 240 -17.90 5.79 -6.02
CA ARG A 240 -18.21 7.13 -5.51
C ARG A 240 -19.34 7.10 -4.47
N LEU A 241 -20.42 6.37 -4.75
CA LEU A 241 -21.56 6.24 -3.83
C LEU A 241 -21.13 5.58 -2.52
N ALA A 242 -20.40 4.46 -2.60
CA ALA A 242 -19.86 3.76 -1.43
C ALA A 242 -18.91 4.65 -0.62
N ALA A 243 -18.00 5.40 -1.28
CA ALA A 243 -17.08 6.32 -0.63
C ALA A 243 -17.80 7.48 0.08
N ALA A 244 -18.84 8.04 -0.54
CA ALA A 244 -19.64 9.10 0.07
C ALA A 244 -20.41 8.59 1.30
N ALA A 245 -20.95 7.37 1.26
CA ALA A 245 -21.61 6.75 2.41
C ALA A 245 -20.60 6.45 3.54
N ALA A 246 -19.43 5.91 3.20
CA ALA A 246 -18.33 5.65 4.12
C ALA A 246 -17.83 6.95 4.79
N SER A 247 -17.70 8.05 4.03
CA SER A 247 -17.31 9.37 4.57
C SER A 247 -18.30 9.85 5.63
N ARG A 248 -19.61 9.76 5.37
CA ARG A 248 -20.65 10.12 6.36
C ARG A 248 -20.55 9.27 7.63
N ALA A 249 -20.41 7.96 7.48
CA ALA A 249 -20.29 7.05 8.61
C ALA A 249 -19.02 7.30 9.44
N TYR A 250 -17.92 7.66 8.79
CA TYR A 250 -16.67 8.00 9.47
C TYR A 250 -16.77 9.35 10.19
N SER A 251 -17.42 10.36 9.58
CA SER A 251 -17.59 11.69 10.18
C SER A 251 -18.54 11.70 11.39
N THR A 252 -19.41 10.69 11.54
CA THR A 252 -20.36 10.61 12.68
C THR A 252 -19.81 9.84 13.88
N ARG A 253 -18.67 9.18 13.76
CA ARG A 253 -18.00 8.50 14.88
C ARG A 253 -17.10 9.51 15.62
N ARG A 254 -17.66 10.14 16.67
CA ARG A 254 -16.95 10.93 17.67
C ARG A 254 -17.15 10.33 19.04
#